data_bf1e3b4c685f52548a84d71afefdc4ed
#
_entry.id   bf1e3b4c685f52548a84d71afefdc4ed
#
_cell.length_a   1.000
_cell.length_b   1.000
_cell.length_c   1.000
_cell.angle_alpha   90.00
_cell.angle_beta   90.00
_cell.angle_gamma   90.00
#
_symmetry.space_group_name_H-M   'P 1'
#
loop_
_entity.id
_entity.type
_entity.pdbx_description
1 polymer ?
#
loop_
_entity_poly.entity_id
_entity_poly.type
_entity_poly.pdbx_seq_one_letter_code
_entity_poly.pdbx_strand_id
1 'polypeptide(L)'
;MEVIKSIVEKLKIKELFGILFIACLFITFIPAQTATVMGLEQFRNKYQLYLTIVIVFIGSYYLYHVINFLTAFILSKFNNNKRIAIKYMKEKITTDEMKLIIENFYDRESNRFKSTGVIDIQDGRIKPLESHKIIYIASSVGNIFGFSYNLYPAIYEFLNENLMNGKIIISKYKVTWNFK
;
A
#
# COMPACT_ATOMS: atom_id res chain seq x y z
N MET A 1 0.59 31.02 -38.62
CA MET A 1 -0.31 29.87 -38.41
C MET A 1 0.43 28.52 -38.41
N GLU A 2 1.50 28.35 -39.20
CA GLU A 2 2.29 27.12 -39.25
C GLU A 2 3.08 26.79 -37.97
N VAL A 3 3.58 27.79 -37.23
CA VAL A 3 4.31 27.61 -35.97
C VAL A 3 3.42 26.95 -34.89
N ILE A 4 2.17 27.40 -34.79
CA ILE A 4 1.20 26.84 -33.82
C ILE A 4 0.87 25.39 -34.18
N LYS A 5 0.73 25.09 -35.47
CA LYS A 5 0.46 23.73 -35.95
C LYS A 5 1.61 22.77 -35.64
N SER A 6 2.85 23.22 -35.85
CA SER A 6 4.07 22.45 -35.53
C SER A 6 4.25 22.19 -34.02
N ILE A 7 3.83 23.13 -33.15
CA ILE A 7 3.87 22.96 -31.69
C ILE A 7 2.80 21.96 -31.24
N VAL A 8 1.58 22.07 -31.78
CA VAL A 8 0.46 21.16 -31.42
C VAL A 8 0.74 19.72 -31.88
N GLU A 9 1.37 19.52 -33.04
CA GLU A 9 1.75 18.19 -33.52
C GLU A 9 2.84 17.52 -32.69
N LYS A 10 3.69 18.28 -32.00
CA LYS A 10 4.76 17.77 -31.13
C LYS A 10 4.31 17.51 -29.69
N LEU A 11 3.23 18.17 -29.24
CA LEU A 11 2.68 17.98 -27.90
C LEU A 11 1.88 16.68 -27.83
N LYS A 12 2.20 15.82 -26.91
CA LYS A 12 1.35 14.66 -26.59
C LYS A 12 0.00 15.18 -26.08
N ILE A 13 -1.08 14.50 -26.43
CA ILE A 13 -2.46 14.89 -26.05
C ILE A 13 -2.58 15.18 -24.53
N LYS A 14 -1.86 14.43 -23.70
CA LYS A 14 -1.84 14.62 -22.24
C LYS A 14 -1.24 15.99 -21.83
N GLU A 15 -0.19 16.43 -22.50
CA GLU A 15 0.46 17.72 -22.23
C GLU A 15 -0.45 18.87 -22.63
N LEU A 16 -1.17 18.72 -23.75
CA LEU A 16 -2.14 19.70 -24.22
C LEU A 16 -3.31 19.88 -23.25
N PHE A 17 -3.85 18.77 -22.70
CA PHE A 17 -4.84 18.84 -21.64
C PHE A 17 -4.31 19.49 -20.35
N GLY A 18 -3.04 19.27 -20.00
CA GLY A 18 -2.41 19.90 -18.85
C GLY A 18 -2.32 21.43 -19.02
N ILE A 19 -1.87 21.90 -20.17
CA ILE A 19 -1.77 23.32 -20.50
C ILE A 19 -3.16 23.97 -20.49
N LEU A 20 -4.14 23.35 -21.13
CA LEU A 20 -5.53 23.82 -21.15
C LEU A 20 -6.11 23.94 -19.74
N PHE A 21 -5.87 22.93 -18.89
CA PHE A 21 -6.32 22.93 -17.50
C PHE A 21 -5.74 24.09 -16.69
N ILE A 22 -4.44 24.30 -16.78
CA ILE A 22 -3.75 25.42 -16.10
C ILE A 22 -4.26 26.76 -16.60
N ALA A 23 -4.45 26.92 -17.93
CA ALA A 23 -5.02 28.13 -18.50
C ALA A 23 -6.43 28.43 -18.01
N CYS A 24 -7.32 27.43 -17.97
CA CYS A 24 -8.67 27.55 -17.45
C CYS A 24 -8.68 27.91 -15.95
N LEU A 25 -7.83 27.26 -15.15
CA LEU A 25 -7.66 27.60 -13.73
C LEU A 25 -7.22 29.04 -13.56
N PHE A 26 -6.21 29.47 -14.31
CA PHE A 26 -5.67 30.83 -14.25
C PHE A 26 -6.78 31.85 -14.53
N ILE A 27 -7.53 31.70 -15.64
CA ILE A 27 -8.61 32.62 -16.03
C ILE A 27 -9.72 32.64 -14.96
N THR A 28 -10.04 31.51 -14.37
CA THR A 28 -11.14 31.39 -13.38
C THR A 28 -10.77 32.01 -12.03
N PHE A 29 -9.53 31.78 -11.56
CA PHE A 29 -9.12 32.16 -10.21
C PHE A 29 -8.30 33.46 -10.14
N ILE A 30 -7.98 34.10 -11.27
CA ILE A 30 -7.28 35.38 -11.29
C ILE A 30 -8.10 36.45 -10.55
N PRO A 31 -7.48 37.31 -9.68
CA PRO A 31 -8.18 38.40 -9.01
C PRO A 31 -8.88 39.34 -10.00
N ALA A 32 -10.06 39.86 -9.62
CA ALA A 32 -10.87 40.68 -10.50
C ALA A 32 -10.09 41.90 -11.05
N GLN A 33 -9.32 42.58 -10.20
CA GLN A 33 -8.49 43.72 -10.61
C GLN A 33 -7.51 43.38 -11.72
N THR A 34 -6.84 42.24 -11.61
CA THR A 34 -5.87 41.77 -12.61
C THR A 34 -6.58 41.33 -13.90
N ALA A 35 -7.75 40.69 -13.76
CA ALA A 35 -8.57 40.29 -14.90
C ALA A 35 -9.04 41.49 -15.73
N THR A 36 -9.40 42.57 -15.08
CA THR A 36 -9.80 43.83 -15.74
C THR A 36 -8.61 44.45 -16.51
N VAL A 37 -7.45 44.55 -15.87
CA VAL A 37 -6.23 45.09 -16.52
C VAL A 37 -5.84 44.24 -17.73
N MET A 38 -6.00 42.91 -17.66
CA MET A 38 -5.71 42.00 -18.77
C MET A 38 -6.81 41.90 -19.82
N GLY A 39 -7.95 42.61 -19.64
CA GLY A 39 -9.10 42.53 -20.54
C GLY A 39 -9.84 41.20 -20.54
N LEU A 40 -9.58 40.33 -19.52
CA LEU A 40 -10.16 39.00 -19.42
C LEU A 40 -11.50 38.95 -18.68
N GLU A 41 -11.93 40.03 -18.06
CA GLU A 41 -13.14 40.06 -17.22
C GLU A 41 -14.41 39.72 -17.99
N GLN A 42 -14.60 40.34 -19.15
CA GLN A 42 -15.76 40.06 -20.00
C GLN A 42 -15.79 38.63 -20.50
N PHE A 43 -14.60 38.11 -20.89
CA PHE A 43 -14.47 36.73 -21.33
C PHE A 43 -14.80 35.76 -20.19
N ARG A 44 -14.23 35.96 -18.99
CA ARG A 44 -14.50 35.16 -17.81
C ARG A 44 -15.99 35.11 -17.47
N ASN A 45 -16.64 36.28 -17.39
CA ASN A 45 -18.06 36.40 -17.03
C ASN A 45 -18.96 35.71 -18.06
N LYS A 46 -18.67 35.88 -19.34
CA LYS A 46 -19.42 35.26 -20.44
C LYS A 46 -19.27 33.74 -20.50
N TYR A 47 -18.10 33.22 -20.22
CA TYR A 47 -17.76 31.79 -20.39
C TYR A 47 -17.53 31.04 -19.09
N GLN A 48 -17.89 31.61 -17.94
CA GLN A 48 -17.64 31.03 -16.61
C GLN A 48 -18.15 29.58 -16.50
N LEU A 49 -19.36 29.31 -16.98
CA LEU A 49 -19.92 27.95 -16.95
C LEU A 49 -19.07 26.96 -17.73
N TYR A 50 -18.67 27.33 -18.95
CA TYR A 50 -17.86 26.46 -19.80
C TYR A 50 -16.44 26.21 -19.21
N LEU A 51 -15.82 27.26 -18.67
CA LEU A 51 -14.53 27.15 -17.99
C LEU A 51 -14.62 26.19 -16.81
N THR A 52 -15.68 26.28 -16.00
CA THR A 52 -15.92 25.39 -14.86
C THR A 52 -16.10 23.94 -15.31
N ILE A 53 -16.91 23.70 -16.35
CA ILE A 53 -17.12 22.35 -16.92
C ILE A 53 -15.79 21.75 -17.38
N VAL A 54 -14.98 22.51 -18.11
CA VAL A 54 -13.66 22.07 -18.59
C VAL A 54 -12.73 21.74 -17.42
N ILE A 55 -12.68 22.59 -16.39
CA ILE A 55 -11.87 22.36 -15.19
C ILE A 55 -12.30 21.07 -14.49
N VAL A 56 -13.59 20.86 -14.28
CA VAL A 56 -14.12 19.66 -13.64
C VAL A 56 -13.77 18.41 -14.44
N PHE A 57 -13.95 18.45 -15.76
CA PHE A 57 -13.70 17.30 -16.63
C PHE A 57 -12.21 16.89 -16.65
N ILE A 58 -11.33 17.86 -16.90
CA ILE A 58 -9.88 17.61 -16.94
C ILE A 58 -9.36 17.31 -15.54
N GLY A 59 -9.84 18.00 -14.51
CA GLY A 59 -9.48 17.74 -13.12
C GLY A 59 -9.83 16.31 -12.68
N SER A 60 -11.03 15.84 -13.04
CA SER A 60 -11.47 14.46 -12.76
C SER A 60 -10.58 13.42 -13.46
N TYR A 61 -10.15 13.68 -14.70
CA TYR A 61 -9.22 12.83 -15.42
C TYR A 61 -7.86 12.70 -14.69
N TYR A 62 -7.28 13.81 -14.25
CA TYR A 62 -6.03 13.78 -13.49
C TYR A 62 -6.18 13.14 -12.12
N LEU A 63 -7.28 13.42 -11.42
CA LEU A 63 -7.59 12.81 -10.13
C LEU A 63 -7.67 11.28 -10.23
N TYR A 64 -8.34 10.76 -11.26
CA TYR A 64 -8.39 9.33 -11.55
C TYR A 64 -6.99 8.71 -11.73
N HIS A 65 -6.11 9.38 -12.48
CA HIS A 65 -4.73 8.91 -12.67
C HIS A 65 -3.92 8.93 -11.37
N VAL A 66 -4.09 9.96 -10.54
CA VAL A 66 -3.44 10.04 -9.21
C VAL A 66 -3.91 8.91 -8.30
N ILE A 67 -5.23 8.65 -8.23
CA ILE A 67 -5.78 7.56 -7.44
C ILE A 67 -5.21 6.21 -7.90
N ASN A 68 -5.20 5.94 -9.20
CA ASN A 68 -4.63 4.69 -9.74
C ASN A 68 -3.14 4.55 -9.45
N PHE A 69 -2.37 5.63 -9.53
CA PHE A 69 -0.95 5.61 -9.17
C PHE A 69 -0.75 5.30 -7.70
N LEU A 70 -1.51 5.96 -6.81
CA LEU A 70 -1.44 5.72 -5.37
C LEU A 70 -1.83 4.29 -5.00
N THR A 71 -2.91 3.77 -5.58
CA THR A 71 -3.33 2.38 -5.36
C THR A 71 -2.29 1.38 -5.84
N ALA A 72 -1.73 1.57 -7.04
CA ALA A 72 -0.66 0.73 -7.56
C ALA A 72 0.60 0.77 -6.67
N PHE A 73 0.98 1.96 -6.19
CA PHE A 73 2.11 2.14 -5.29
C PHE A 73 1.90 1.42 -3.95
N ILE A 74 0.73 1.56 -3.34
CA ILE A 74 0.37 0.89 -2.09
C ILE A 74 0.37 -0.64 -2.29
N LEU A 75 -0.30 -1.14 -3.33
CA LEU A 75 -0.35 -2.57 -3.63
C LEU A 75 1.04 -3.17 -3.90
N SER A 76 1.92 -2.44 -4.61
CA SER A 76 3.29 -2.90 -4.86
C SER A 76 4.09 -3.06 -3.57
N LYS A 77 3.91 -2.16 -2.62
CA LYS A 77 4.57 -2.23 -1.30
C LYS A 77 4.07 -3.43 -0.48
N PHE A 78 2.75 -3.70 -0.50
CA PHE A 78 2.19 -4.88 0.17
C PHE A 78 2.65 -6.19 -0.47
N ASN A 79 2.66 -6.28 -1.80
CA ASN A 79 3.14 -7.47 -2.50
C ASN A 79 4.62 -7.73 -2.27
N ASN A 80 5.44 -6.69 -2.17
CA ASN A 80 6.86 -6.84 -1.87
C ASN A 80 7.08 -7.41 -0.46
N ASN A 81 6.36 -6.90 0.55
CA ASN A 81 6.41 -7.41 1.91
C ASN A 81 5.98 -8.89 1.98
N LYS A 82 4.90 -9.25 1.28
CA LYS A 82 4.44 -10.66 1.18
C LYS A 82 5.54 -11.56 0.59
N ARG A 83 6.18 -11.14 -0.50
CA ARG A 83 7.27 -11.91 -1.14
C ARG A 83 8.47 -12.09 -0.22
N ILE A 84 8.90 -11.03 0.47
CA ILE A 84 10.02 -11.08 1.42
C ILE A 84 9.70 -12.06 2.55
N ALA A 85 8.52 -11.93 3.16
CA ALA A 85 8.10 -12.76 4.26
C ALA A 85 8.01 -14.24 3.88
N ILE A 86 7.33 -14.58 2.78
CA ILE A 86 7.21 -15.97 2.32
C ILE A 86 8.57 -16.54 1.90
N LYS A 87 9.43 -15.75 1.26
CA LYS A 87 10.78 -16.19 0.91
C LYS A 87 11.60 -16.53 2.17
N TYR A 88 11.53 -15.67 3.18
CA TYR A 88 12.20 -15.94 4.46
C TYR A 88 11.69 -17.22 5.11
N MET A 89 10.37 -17.41 5.19
CA MET A 89 9.76 -18.64 5.72
C MET A 89 10.21 -19.90 4.99
N LYS A 90 10.39 -19.81 3.66
CA LYS A 90 10.79 -20.99 2.85
C LYS A 90 12.27 -21.32 2.91
N GLU A 91 13.13 -20.31 2.98
CA GLU A 91 14.55 -20.49 2.72
C GLU A 91 15.44 -20.26 3.96
N LYS A 92 15.00 -19.42 4.90
CA LYS A 92 15.89 -18.89 5.94
C LYS A 92 15.39 -19.06 7.36
N ILE A 93 14.12 -19.40 7.58
CA ILE A 93 13.59 -19.53 8.94
C ILE A 93 14.37 -20.58 9.72
N THR A 94 14.80 -20.21 10.91
CA THR A 94 15.51 -21.11 11.82
C THR A 94 14.53 -21.97 12.63
N THR A 95 15.05 -23.06 13.19
CA THR A 95 14.27 -23.94 14.07
C THR A 95 13.74 -23.19 15.30
N ASP A 96 14.55 -22.31 15.88
CA ASP A 96 14.17 -21.56 17.07
C ASP A 96 13.11 -20.50 16.78
N GLU A 97 13.20 -19.82 15.63
CA GLU A 97 12.16 -18.87 15.19
C GLU A 97 10.83 -19.57 14.88
N MET A 98 10.87 -20.71 14.20
CA MET A 98 9.66 -21.49 13.94
C MET A 98 9.03 -22.01 15.24
N LYS A 99 9.85 -22.39 16.21
CA LYS A 99 9.44 -22.80 17.54
C LYS A 99 8.72 -21.66 18.27
N LEU A 100 9.26 -20.43 18.23
CA LEU A 100 8.61 -19.24 18.78
C LEU A 100 7.23 -19.01 18.16
N ILE A 101 7.12 -19.13 16.84
CA ILE A 101 5.84 -18.97 16.13
C ILE A 101 4.82 -20.00 16.62
N ILE A 102 5.23 -21.25 16.73
CA ILE A 102 4.32 -22.33 17.17
C ILE A 102 3.93 -22.17 18.63
N GLU A 103 4.87 -21.87 19.50
CA GLU A 103 4.60 -21.70 20.95
C GLU A 103 3.57 -20.60 21.23
N ASN A 104 3.59 -19.52 20.44
CA ASN A 104 2.78 -18.33 20.73
C ASN A 104 1.56 -18.19 19.80
N PHE A 105 1.56 -18.78 18.61
CA PHE A 105 0.48 -18.58 17.64
C PHE A 105 -0.27 -19.87 17.28
N TYR A 106 0.26 -21.05 17.59
CA TYR A 106 -0.45 -22.28 17.28
C TYR A 106 -1.44 -22.68 18.38
N ASP A 107 -2.69 -22.89 17.99
CA ASP A 107 -3.75 -23.36 18.86
C ASP A 107 -3.95 -24.87 18.65
N ARG A 108 -3.70 -25.63 19.71
CA ARG A 108 -3.81 -27.09 19.67
C ARG A 108 -5.27 -27.57 19.62
N GLU A 109 -6.21 -26.81 20.21
CA GLU A 109 -7.61 -27.19 20.26
C GLU A 109 -8.25 -27.06 18.88
N SER A 110 -8.01 -25.95 18.20
CA SER A 110 -8.54 -25.69 16.86
C SER A 110 -7.67 -26.27 15.74
N ASN A 111 -6.47 -26.78 16.06
CA ASN A 111 -5.47 -27.24 15.09
C ASN A 111 -5.18 -26.18 14.01
N ARG A 112 -5.00 -24.92 14.43
CA ARG A 112 -4.77 -23.76 13.54
C ARG A 112 -3.83 -22.77 14.16
N PHE A 113 -3.22 -21.96 13.31
CA PHE A 113 -2.51 -20.77 13.78
C PHE A 113 -3.51 -19.65 14.06
N LYS A 114 -3.34 -18.95 15.19
CA LYS A 114 -4.03 -17.70 15.53
C LYS A 114 -3.31 -16.52 14.90
N SER A 115 -4.04 -15.45 14.63
CA SER A 115 -3.43 -14.21 14.11
C SER A 115 -2.64 -13.46 15.18
N THR A 116 -2.95 -13.65 16.47
CA THR A 116 -2.37 -12.90 17.59
C THR A 116 -1.76 -13.86 18.60
N GLY A 117 -0.58 -13.51 19.13
CA GLY A 117 0.12 -14.19 20.19
C GLY A 117 0.74 -13.21 21.18
N VAL A 118 1.16 -13.68 22.36
CA VAL A 118 1.87 -12.87 23.36
C VAL A 118 3.31 -13.34 23.45
N ILE A 119 4.26 -12.43 23.25
CA ILE A 119 5.71 -12.76 23.24
C ILE A 119 6.43 -11.81 24.19
N ASP A 120 7.40 -12.34 24.93
CA ASP A 120 8.30 -11.53 25.76
C ASP A 120 9.19 -10.67 24.85
N ILE A 121 9.17 -9.34 25.04
CA ILE A 121 9.95 -8.38 24.24
C ILE A 121 11.47 -8.61 24.30
N GLN A 122 11.93 -9.29 25.35
CA GLN A 122 13.34 -9.61 25.52
C GLN A 122 13.80 -10.81 24.68
N ASP A 123 12.87 -11.52 24.04
CA ASP A 123 13.21 -12.64 23.18
C ASP A 123 13.93 -12.19 21.91
N GLY A 124 15.20 -12.52 21.82
CA GLY A 124 16.05 -12.13 20.68
C GLY A 124 15.58 -12.65 19.32
N ARG A 125 14.68 -13.64 19.29
CA ARG A 125 14.09 -14.23 18.07
C ARG A 125 13.06 -13.30 17.41
N ILE A 126 12.55 -12.29 18.12
CA ILE A 126 11.56 -11.33 17.61
C ILE A 126 12.11 -10.47 16.48
N LYS A 127 13.31 -9.93 16.68
CA LYS A 127 13.92 -8.95 15.75
C LYS A 127 14.05 -9.44 14.32
N PRO A 128 14.56 -10.65 14.05
CA PRO A 128 14.55 -11.22 12.70
C PRO A 128 13.15 -11.38 12.11
N LEU A 129 12.19 -11.85 12.90
CA LEU A 129 10.81 -12.05 12.46
C LEU A 129 10.10 -10.75 12.10
N GLU A 130 10.30 -9.68 12.88
CA GLU A 130 9.77 -8.34 12.58
C GLU A 130 10.40 -7.75 11.30
N SER A 131 11.74 -7.84 11.19
CA SER A 131 12.48 -7.29 10.05
C SER A 131 12.07 -7.92 8.72
N HIS A 132 11.72 -9.21 8.74
CA HIS A 132 11.27 -9.96 7.57
C HIS A 132 9.74 -10.00 7.40
N LYS A 133 9.01 -9.17 8.15
CA LYS A 133 7.55 -9.04 8.02
C LYS A 133 6.79 -10.35 8.30
N ILE A 134 7.26 -11.11 9.27
CA ILE A 134 6.58 -12.31 9.78
C ILE A 134 5.58 -11.92 10.87
N ILE A 135 6.04 -11.14 11.85
CA ILE A 135 5.24 -10.62 12.95
C ILE A 135 5.34 -9.10 13.04
N TYR A 136 4.39 -8.48 13.69
CA TYR A 136 4.42 -7.06 14.07
C TYR A 136 3.74 -6.86 15.41
N ILE A 137 4.17 -5.83 16.15
CA ILE A 137 3.56 -5.49 17.43
C ILE A 137 2.11 -5.04 17.23
N ALA A 138 1.19 -5.66 17.95
CA ALA A 138 -0.25 -5.37 17.85
C ALA A 138 -0.67 -4.25 18.80
N SER A 139 0.00 -4.14 19.95
CA SER A 139 -0.25 -3.13 20.98
C SER A 139 1.04 -2.70 21.63
N SER A 140 1.20 -1.40 21.83
CA SER A 140 2.32 -0.84 22.62
C SER A 140 2.13 -1.02 24.14
N VAL A 141 0.95 -1.48 24.56
CA VAL A 141 0.66 -1.81 25.95
C VAL A 141 0.91 -3.29 26.16
N GLY A 142 1.93 -3.62 26.92
CA GLY A 142 2.25 -4.97 27.35
C GLY A 142 1.53 -5.32 28.65
N ASN A 143 1.50 -6.60 28.96
CA ASN A 143 1.10 -7.13 30.26
C ASN A 143 2.30 -7.84 30.92
N ILE A 144 2.09 -8.43 32.08
CA ILE A 144 3.15 -9.17 32.83
C ILE A 144 3.72 -10.37 32.06
N PHE A 145 3.05 -10.82 31.01
CA PHE A 145 3.45 -11.95 30.19
C PHE A 145 4.15 -11.53 28.88
N GLY A 146 4.17 -10.24 28.55
CA GLY A 146 4.79 -9.74 27.33
C GLY A 146 3.90 -8.78 26.53
N PHE A 147 4.24 -8.61 25.26
CA PHE A 147 3.52 -7.77 24.31
C PHE A 147 2.72 -8.61 23.33
N SER A 148 1.58 -8.06 22.89
CA SER A 148 0.78 -8.69 21.86
C SER A 148 1.41 -8.46 20.49
N TYR A 149 1.66 -9.54 19.77
CA TYR A 149 2.15 -9.55 18.40
C TYR A 149 1.11 -10.18 17.48
N ASN A 150 1.04 -9.67 16.26
CA ASN A 150 0.25 -10.28 15.20
C ASN A 150 1.15 -10.88 14.11
N LEU A 151 0.71 -12.00 13.54
CA LEU A 151 1.24 -12.46 12.27
C LEU A 151 0.80 -11.51 11.14
N TYR A 152 1.69 -11.21 10.20
CA TYR A 152 1.26 -10.55 8.98
C TYR A 152 0.22 -11.43 8.24
N PRO A 153 -0.84 -10.84 7.66
CA PRO A 153 -1.93 -11.62 7.05
C PRO A 153 -1.45 -12.68 6.06
N ALA A 154 -0.47 -12.34 5.23
CA ALA A 154 0.11 -13.26 4.27
C ALA A 154 0.83 -14.46 4.91
N ILE A 155 1.39 -14.28 6.11
CA ILE A 155 2.06 -15.36 6.87
C ILE A 155 1.03 -16.21 7.60
N TYR A 156 0.01 -15.57 8.16
CA TYR A 156 -1.12 -16.29 8.76
C TYR A 156 -1.78 -17.25 7.76
N GLU A 157 -2.07 -16.78 6.55
CA GLU A 157 -2.60 -17.60 5.46
C GLU A 157 -1.62 -18.72 5.08
N PHE A 158 -0.35 -18.36 4.84
CA PHE A 158 0.70 -19.30 4.46
C PHE A 158 0.88 -20.43 5.47
N LEU A 159 0.91 -20.13 6.79
CA LEU A 159 1.07 -21.14 7.84
C LEU A 159 -0.13 -22.07 7.91
N ASN A 160 -1.35 -21.55 7.88
CA ASN A 160 -2.56 -22.35 7.93
C ASN A 160 -2.73 -23.23 6.67
N GLU A 161 -2.42 -22.70 5.49
CA GLU A 161 -2.42 -23.47 4.25
C GLU A 161 -1.42 -24.62 4.28
N ASN A 162 -0.19 -24.39 4.74
CA ASN A 162 0.82 -25.43 4.82
C ASN A 162 0.55 -26.44 5.93
N LEU A 163 -0.13 -26.03 7.00
CA LEU A 163 -0.61 -26.95 8.03
C LEU A 163 -1.71 -27.86 7.48
N MET A 164 -2.71 -27.32 6.78
CA MET A 164 -3.78 -28.11 6.14
C MET A 164 -3.26 -29.06 5.07
N ASN A 165 -2.24 -28.64 4.33
CA ASN A 165 -1.60 -29.45 3.29
C ASN A 165 -0.58 -30.48 3.83
N GLY A 166 -0.45 -30.61 5.15
CA GLY A 166 0.48 -31.54 5.79
C GLY A 166 1.95 -31.20 5.63
N LYS A 167 2.29 -29.99 5.16
CA LYS A 167 3.67 -29.50 5.03
C LYS A 167 4.26 -29.02 6.35
N ILE A 168 3.40 -28.69 7.31
CA ILE A 168 3.76 -28.46 8.72
C ILE A 168 3.12 -29.58 9.54
N ILE A 169 3.95 -30.33 10.26
CA ILE A 169 3.48 -31.41 11.16
C ILE A 169 3.92 -31.04 12.56
N ILE A 170 2.94 -30.80 13.42
CA ILE A 170 3.16 -30.46 14.83
C ILE A 170 2.74 -31.63 15.69
N SER A 171 3.71 -32.33 16.26
CA SER A 171 3.49 -33.39 17.24
C SER A 171 3.89 -32.94 18.64
N LYS A 172 3.51 -33.73 19.67
CA LYS A 172 3.80 -33.39 21.08
C LYS A 172 5.31 -33.16 21.35
N TYR A 173 6.19 -33.80 20.57
CA TYR A 173 7.62 -33.82 20.84
C TYR A 173 8.48 -33.31 19.67
N LYS A 174 7.88 -33.10 18.48
CA LYS A 174 8.63 -32.73 17.29
C LYS A 174 7.80 -31.88 16.34
N VAL A 175 8.43 -30.85 15.86
CA VAL A 175 7.87 -30.03 14.78
C VAL A 175 8.73 -30.25 13.54
N THR A 176 8.09 -30.56 12.43
CA THR A 176 8.73 -30.69 11.13
C THR A 176 7.97 -29.87 10.12
N TRP A 177 8.71 -29.22 9.21
CA TRP A 177 8.11 -28.46 8.11
C TRP A 177 8.91 -28.67 6.84
N ASN A 178 8.21 -28.65 5.71
CA ASN A 178 8.79 -28.66 4.38
C ASN A 178 8.01 -27.71 3.48
N PHE A 179 8.56 -26.54 3.26
CA PHE A 179 7.96 -25.50 2.42
C PHE A 179 8.42 -25.53 0.96
N LYS A 180 9.20 -26.55 0.59
CA LYS A 180 9.66 -26.74 -0.80
C LYS A 180 8.56 -27.27 -1.70
#